data_03000aae328456cceed34752400eaa3f
#
_entry.id   03000aae328456cceed34752400eaa3f
#
_cell.length_a   1.000
_cell.length_b   1.000
_cell.length_c   1.000
_cell.angle_alpha   90.00
_cell.angle_beta   90.00
_cell.angle_gamma   90.00
#
_symmetry.space_group_name_H-M   'P 1'
#
loop_
_entity.id
_entity.type
_entity.pdbx_description
1 polymer ?
#
loop_
_entity_poly.entity_id
_entity_poly.type
_entity_poly.pdbx_seq_one_letter_code
_entity_poly.pdbx_strand_id
1 'polypeptide(L)'
;MQPTIGNLVADTICRTAEIGLTITGAADAGTLTIIDAAPVTVAGLCPECGNPGKLRDHIVRTLVDLPVVGFPTRLHVRVPRFTCTDTTCDRKIFQTSLTCADDGAKLTHRVTRWVLQRLAVDRMSVSATAKALGVGWELVNQVAVDACRKLVYDNPSHLDGVRILGVDEHVWKHTRRPGQPSSFVTVLVDLTPLVTGAGPARLLDMRPGRSAEVLRTWLQERSPEFRRQVQVVTMDGFAGYATAVDQALPQARKVMDPFHVVHLAADKLTRCRQRLQRETSGRRGRKDDPLYKYRRTLLTRRNYLTTRQNRRLDLLWATDDEYVALEVTWMFYQDLIQAYGHPKKTEGKKLMDRIINTLRKGLPKGLEELAQLGRTLWRRREDVLAYFDIGASNGPVEAINGRLEHLRGIALGFRNLDHFRLAVTDPLRAAAGQDQRTLNREEPVMIVSPYR
;
A
#
# COMPACT_ATOMS: atom_id res chain seq x y z
N MET A 1 2.17 -52.25 7.14
CA MET A 1 1.23 -52.52 6.04
C MET A 1 1.89 -52.06 4.75
N GLN A 2 2.10 -52.97 3.79
CA GLN A 2 2.54 -52.57 2.45
C GLN A 2 1.39 -51.81 1.75
N PRO A 3 1.65 -50.66 1.09
CA PRO A 3 0.62 -49.93 0.39
C PRO A 3 0.06 -50.81 -0.76
N THR A 4 -1.26 -50.85 -0.86
CA THR A 4 -1.94 -51.48 -2.01
C THR A 4 -1.77 -50.58 -3.24
N ILE A 5 -1.81 -51.15 -4.46
CA ILE A 5 -1.68 -50.40 -5.73
C ILE A 5 -2.67 -49.26 -5.79
N GLY A 6 -3.92 -49.44 -5.30
CA GLY A 6 -4.94 -48.41 -5.26
C GLY A 6 -4.57 -47.22 -4.37
N ASN A 7 -3.89 -47.45 -3.24
CA ASN A 7 -3.45 -46.36 -2.35
C ASN A 7 -2.31 -45.54 -2.98
N LEU A 8 -1.39 -46.19 -3.71
CA LEU A 8 -0.32 -45.49 -4.44
C LEU A 8 -0.87 -44.55 -5.53
N VAL A 9 -1.93 -44.95 -6.25
CA VAL A 9 -2.59 -44.12 -7.25
C VAL A 9 -3.24 -42.90 -6.59
N ALA A 10 -4.00 -43.11 -5.51
CA ALA A 10 -4.64 -42.02 -4.76
C ALA A 10 -3.61 -41.04 -4.16
N ASP A 11 -2.54 -41.55 -3.57
CA ASP A 11 -1.44 -40.76 -3.03
C ASP A 11 -0.74 -39.91 -4.11
N THR A 12 -0.62 -40.44 -5.33
CA THR A 12 -0.06 -39.70 -6.46
C THR A 12 -0.98 -38.59 -6.94
N ILE A 13 -2.28 -38.87 -7.10
CA ILE A 13 -3.27 -37.87 -7.55
C ILE A 13 -3.42 -36.75 -6.54
N CYS A 14 -3.54 -37.09 -5.26
CA CYS A 14 -3.71 -36.12 -4.18
C CYS A 14 -2.38 -35.55 -3.65
N ARG A 15 -1.23 -36.05 -4.14
CA ARG A 15 0.12 -35.68 -3.67
C ARG A 15 0.28 -35.77 -2.14
N THR A 16 -0.32 -36.77 -1.53
CA THR A 16 -0.31 -36.93 -0.08
C THR A 16 1.02 -37.48 0.43
N ALA A 17 1.73 -38.25 -0.38
CA ALA A 17 3.07 -38.71 -0.06
C ALA A 17 4.07 -37.54 0.13
N GLU A 18 3.92 -36.46 -0.63
CA GLU A 18 4.76 -35.25 -0.51
C GLU A 18 4.61 -34.55 0.86
N ILE A 19 3.49 -34.76 1.52
CA ILE A 19 3.19 -34.20 2.86
C ILE A 19 3.31 -35.25 3.97
N GLY A 20 3.93 -36.41 3.69
CA GLY A 20 4.20 -37.48 4.67
C GLY A 20 2.95 -38.26 5.08
N LEU A 21 1.92 -38.30 4.24
CA LEU A 21 0.70 -39.07 4.50
C LEU A 21 0.45 -40.10 3.41
N THR A 22 -0.18 -41.22 3.79
CA THR A 22 -0.75 -42.18 2.84
C THR A 22 -2.26 -42.29 3.04
N ILE A 23 -2.99 -42.37 1.94
CA ILE A 23 -4.46 -42.48 1.93
C ILE A 23 -4.84 -43.91 2.31
N THR A 24 -5.76 -44.06 3.24
CA THR A 24 -6.32 -45.35 3.70
C THR A 24 -7.77 -45.52 3.29
N GLY A 25 -8.46 -44.44 2.95
CA GLY A 25 -9.84 -44.44 2.50
C GLY A 25 -10.26 -43.08 1.97
N ALA A 26 -11.36 -43.03 1.25
CA ALA A 26 -11.98 -41.78 0.82
C ALA A 26 -13.51 -41.93 0.77
N ALA A 27 -14.22 -40.85 1.04
CA ALA A 27 -15.67 -40.77 0.98
C ALA A 27 -16.13 -39.46 0.34
N ASP A 28 -17.18 -39.56 -0.47
CA ASP A 28 -17.92 -38.42 -0.99
C ASP A 28 -19.01 -38.07 0.02
N ALA A 29 -18.96 -36.86 0.55
CA ALA A 29 -19.97 -36.30 1.45
C ALA A 29 -20.82 -35.20 0.74
N GLY A 30 -21.02 -35.31 -0.56
CA GLY A 30 -21.80 -34.42 -1.40
C GLY A 30 -21.04 -33.12 -1.75
N THR A 31 -20.97 -32.19 -0.82
CA THR A 31 -20.25 -30.91 -1.02
C THR A 31 -18.83 -30.92 -0.47
N LEU A 32 -18.39 -32.05 0.08
CA LEU A 32 -17.12 -32.21 0.78
C LEU A 32 -16.50 -33.56 0.47
N THR A 33 -15.23 -33.59 0.16
CA THR A 33 -14.43 -34.82 0.06
C THR A 33 -13.77 -35.12 1.40
N ILE A 34 -13.98 -36.33 1.93
CA ILE A 34 -13.30 -36.80 3.13
C ILE A 34 -12.24 -37.81 2.69
N ILE A 35 -11.01 -37.65 3.17
CA ILE A 35 -9.89 -38.53 2.91
C ILE A 35 -9.35 -39.03 4.25
N ASP A 36 -9.45 -40.33 4.47
CA ASP A 36 -8.81 -40.98 5.60
C ASP A 36 -7.34 -41.25 5.26
N ALA A 37 -6.44 -40.89 6.16
CA ALA A 37 -5.01 -40.99 5.94
C ALA A 37 -4.25 -41.41 7.23
N ALA A 38 -3.04 -41.89 7.03
CA ALA A 38 -2.11 -42.18 8.11
C ALA A 38 -0.71 -41.60 7.81
N PRO A 39 0.07 -41.23 8.82
CA PRO A 39 1.47 -40.83 8.63
C PRO A 39 2.29 -41.97 8.01
N VAL A 40 3.09 -41.67 6.98
CA VAL A 40 4.01 -42.60 6.36
C VAL A 40 5.13 -42.98 7.34
N THR A 41 5.60 -42.02 8.10
CA THR A 41 6.65 -42.22 9.12
C THR A 41 6.07 -41.98 10.50
N VAL A 42 6.25 -42.93 11.39
CA VAL A 42 5.80 -42.86 12.76
C VAL A 42 7.01 -42.73 13.68
N ALA A 43 7.26 -41.55 14.21
CA ALA A 43 8.27 -41.35 15.25
C ALA A 43 7.64 -41.66 16.61
N GLY A 44 8.06 -42.77 17.21
CA GLY A 44 7.61 -43.19 18.55
C GLY A 44 8.57 -42.74 19.65
N LEU A 45 9.35 -41.66 19.44
CA LEU A 45 10.29 -41.12 20.43
C LEU A 45 9.65 -40.01 21.25
N CYS A 46 9.83 -40.03 22.55
CA CYS A 46 9.35 -38.97 23.44
C CYS A 46 10.07 -37.65 23.12
N PRO A 47 9.33 -36.54 22.87
CA PRO A 47 9.94 -35.27 22.51
C PRO A 47 10.72 -34.59 23.65
N GLU A 48 10.58 -35.03 24.90
CA GLU A 48 11.31 -34.47 26.04
C GLU A 48 12.54 -35.28 26.40
N CYS A 49 12.40 -36.59 26.55
CA CYS A 49 13.55 -37.42 26.97
C CYS A 49 14.22 -38.22 25.85
N GLY A 50 13.63 -38.22 24.64
CA GLY A 50 14.17 -38.97 23.49
C GLY A 50 13.98 -40.50 23.55
N ASN A 51 13.46 -41.06 24.64
CA ASN A 51 13.27 -42.50 24.82
C ASN A 51 12.08 -42.99 23.96
N PRO A 52 12.15 -44.24 23.43
CA PRO A 52 11.05 -44.81 22.67
C PRO A 52 9.80 -44.98 23.56
N GLY A 53 8.66 -44.62 23.01
CA GLY A 53 7.35 -44.81 23.67
C GLY A 53 6.70 -46.11 23.27
N LYS A 54 5.83 -46.63 24.14
CA LYS A 54 4.95 -47.76 23.85
C LYS A 54 3.66 -47.26 23.21
N LEU A 55 3.27 -47.81 22.05
CA LEU A 55 2.00 -47.48 21.40
C LEU A 55 0.85 -47.68 22.37
N ARG A 56 0.06 -46.67 22.58
CA ARG A 56 -1.11 -46.67 23.45
C ARG A 56 -2.41 -46.84 22.66
N ASP A 57 -2.67 -45.88 21.77
CA ASP A 57 -3.90 -45.80 20.95
C ASP A 57 -3.68 -44.89 19.73
N HIS A 58 -4.77 -44.56 19.04
CA HIS A 58 -4.75 -43.62 17.94
C HIS A 58 -5.85 -42.57 18.14
N ILE A 59 -5.58 -41.34 17.72
CA ILE A 59 -6.59 -40.29 17.60
C ILE A 59 -6.79 -39.94 16.13
N VAL A 60 -7.96 -39.43 15.79
CA VAL A 60 -8.23 -38.86 14.47
C VAL A 60 -8.05 -37.35 14.56
N ARG A 61 -7.14 -36.82 13.78
CA ARG A 61 -6.92 -35.40 13.62
C ARG A 61 -7.52 -34.93 12.31
N THR A 62 -8.52 -34.02 12.36
CA THR A 62 -9.14 -33.45 11.18
C THR A 62 -8.39 -32.22 10.72
N LEU A 63 -7.90 -32.22 9.47
CA LEU A 63 -7.21 -31.11 8.83
C LEU A 63 -7.94 -30.69 7.56
N VAL A 64 -7.99 -29.40 7.28
CA VAL A 64 -8.39 -28.87 5.97
C VAL A 64 -7.22 -29.04 5.02
N ASP A 65 -7.51 -29.56 3.84
CA ASP A 65 -6.52 -29.70 2.79
C ASP A 65 -6.97 -29.07 1.46
N LEU A 66 -6.10 -29.10 0.44
CA LEU A 66 -6.40 -28.52 -0.87
C LEU A 66 -7.66 -29.17 -1.47
N PRO A 67 -8.52 -28.38 -2.14
CA PRO A 67 -9.69 -28.91 -2.81
C PRO A 67 -9.31 -30.00 -3.84
N VAL A 68 -9.96 -31.13 -3.77
CA VAL A 68 -9.80 -32.24 -4.72
C VAL A 68 -10.95 -32.19 -5.71
N VAL A 69 -10.63 -32.15 -7.02
CA VAL A 69 -11.61 -32.04 -8.12
C VAL A 69 -12.60 -30.88 -7.94
N GLY A 70 -12.17 -29.77 -7.29
CA GLY A 70 -12.98 -28.59 -7.04
C GLY A 70 -13.85 -28.64 -5.76
N PHE A 71 -13.85 -29.75 -5.03
CA PHE A 71 -14.57 -29.90 -3.77
C PHE A 71 -13.67 -29.62 -2.56
N PRO A 72 -14.14 -28.88 -1.55
CA PRO A 72 -13.45 -28.75 -0.28
C PRO A 72 -13.06 -30.12 0.29
N THR A 73 -11.89 -30.22 0.92
CA THR A 73 -11.36 -31.52 1.37
C THR A 73 -11.02 -31.48 2.87
N ARG A 74 -11.35 -32.58 3.56
CA ARG A 74 -10.93 -32.84 4.94
C ARG A 74 -10.08 -34.10 4.97
N LEU A 75 -8.91 -33.99 5.59
CA LEU A 75 -8.09 -35.17 5.93
C LEU A 75 -8.45 -35.60 7.33
N HIS A 76 -8.84 -36.85 7.49
CA HIS A 76 -8.97 -37.53 8.78
C HIS A 76 -7.70 -38.35 8.99
N VAL A 77 -6.71 -37.75 9.67
CA VAL A 77 -5.41 -38.38 9.86
C VAL A 77 -5.43 -39.19 11.15
N ARG A 78 -5.24 -40.49 11.04
CA ARG A 78 -5.13 -41.38 12.17
C ARG A 78 -3.72 -41.34 12.77
N VAL A 79 -3.55 -40.54 13.85
CA VAL A 79 -2.27 -40.25 14.48
C VAL A 79 -2.04 -41.19 15.68
N PRO A 80 -0.95 -41.97 15.76
CA PRO A 80 -0.65 -42.81 16.89
C PRO A 80 -0.21 -41.98 18.09
N ARG A 81 -0.68 -42.40 19.30
CA ARG A 81 -0.24 -41.86 20.58
C ARG A 81 0.55 -42.93 21.35
N PHE A 82 1.53 -42.46 22.10
CA PHE A 82 2.45 -43.27 22.84
C PHE A 82 2.45 -42.92 24.32
N THR A 83 2.77 -43.89 25.15
CA THR A 83 3.12 -43.68 26.54
C THR A 83 4.63 -43.67 26.65
N CYS A 84 5.22 -42.67 27.31
CA CYS A 84 6.65 -42.63 27.58
C CYS A 84 7.04 -43.81 28.49
N THR A 85 8.12 -44.46 28.14
CA THR A 85 8.62 -45.62 28.93
C THR A 85 9.52 -45.17 30.10
N ASP A 86 10.00 -43.93 30.06
CA ASP A 86 10.78 -43.37 31.16
C ASP A 86 9.86 -42.88 32.28
N THR A 87 9.95 -43.52 33.44
CA THR A 87 9.13 -43.22 34.61
C THR A 87 9.50 -41.89 35.24
N THR A 88 10.70 -41.37 34.98
CA THR A 88 11.17 -40.06 35.50
C THR A 88 10.82 -38.89 34.60
N CYS A 89 10.44 -39.16 33.37
CA CYS A 89 10.04 -38.11 32.42
C CYS A 89 8.68 -37.48 32.79
N ASP A 90 8.59 -36.16 32.74
CA ASP A 90 7.36 -35.44 33.03
C ASP A 90 6.26 -35.71 31.99
N ARG A 91 6.65 -35.95 30.75
CA ARG A 91 5.73 -36.26 29.66
C ARG A 91 5.29 -37.72 29.67
N LYS A 92 4.10 -37.96 30.15
CA LYS A 92 3.58 -39.34 30.24
C LYS A 92 2.98 -39.84 28.91
N ILE A 93 2.38 -38.93 28.10
CA ILE A 93 1.73 -39.29 26.84
C ILE A 93 2.16 -38.27 25.77
N PHE A 94 2.47 -38.77 24.59
CA PHE A 94 2.77 -37.95 23.40
C PHE A 94 2.20 -38.58 22.13
N GLN A 95 2.14 -37.82 21.06
CA GLN A 95 1.68 -38.26 19.73
C GLN A 95 2.76 -38.01 18.68
N THR A 96 2.69 -38.74 17.57
CA THR A 96 3.53 -38.46 16.42
C THR A 96 3.20 -37.08 15.87
N SER A 97 4.20 -36.22 15.71
CA SER A 97 4.06 -34.95 15.04
C SER A 97 3.87 -35.19 13.53
N LEU A 98 2.99 -34.40 12.92
CA LEU A 98 2.74 -34.45 11.48
C LEU A 98 3.65 -33.47 10.77
N THR A 99 4.31 -33.91 9.69
CA THR A 99 5.13 -33.02 8.85
C THR A 99 4.29 -32.03 8.04
N CYS A 100 3.01 -32.35 7.84
CA CYS A 100 2.10 -31.55 7.03
C CYS A 100 1.38 -30.41 7.78
N ALA A 101 1.42 -30.40 9.11
CA ALA A 101 0.68 -29.40 9.90
C ALA A 101 1.31 -29.28 11.31
N ASP A 102 1.39 -28.04 11.82
CA ASP A 102 1.83 -27.78 13.19
C ASP A 102 0.86 -28.40 14.22
N ASP A 103 1.34 -28.61 15.43
CA ASP A 103 0.51 -29.11 16.52
C ASP A 103 -0.65 -28.14 16.81
N GLY A 104 -1.88 -28.67 16.87
CA GLY A 104 -3.10 -27.87 17.04
C GLY A 104 -3.59 -27.12 15.80
N ALA A 105 -2.82 -27.06 14.70
CA ALA A 105 -3.26 -26.40 13.48
C ALA A 105 -4.46 -27.12 12.83
N LYS A 106 -5.36 -26.34 12.23
CA LYS A 106 -6.52 -26.84 11.49
C LYS A 106 -6.27 -27.00 9.99
N LEU A 107 -5.20 -26.41 9.48
CA LEU A 107 -4.83 -26.39 8.08
C LEU A 107 -3.52 -27.14 7.86
N THR A 108 -3.37 -27.77 6.69
CA THR A 108 -2.06 -28.23 6.25
C THR A 108 -1.19 -27.06 5.81
N HIS A 109 0.14 -27.19 5.90
CA HIS A 109 1.09 -26.16 5.45
C HIS A 109 0.87 -25.79 3.98
N ARG A 110 0.50 -26.76 3.13
CA ARG A 110 0.23 -26.49 1.71
C ARG A 110 -1.04 -25.67 1.50
N VAL A 111 -2.07 -25.82 2.34
CA VAL A 111 -3.26 -24.96 2.32
C VAL A 111 -2.91 -23.52 2.73
N THR A 112 -2.13 -23.35 3.77
CA THR A 112 -1.64 -22.03 4.19
C THR A 112 -0.93 -21.31 3.04
N ARG A 113 -0.02 -22.00 2.35
CA ARG A 113 0.67 -21.47 1.16
C ARG A 113 -0.30 -21.15 0.02
N TRP A 114 -1.24 -22.07 -0.25
CA TRP A 114 -2.26 -21.87 -1.29
C TRP A 114 -3.15 -20.66 -0.99
N VAL A 115 -3.60 -20.48 0.25
CA VAL A 115 -4.38 -19.31 0.68
C VAL A 115 -3.61 -18.02 0.37
N LEU A 116 -2.35 -17.95 0.77
CA LEU A 116 -1.52 -16.77 0.50
C LEU A 116 -1.35 -16.50 -0.99
N GLN A 117 -1.14 -17.54 -1.80
CA GLN A 117 -1.07 -17.41 -3.25
C GLN A 117 -2.40 -16.89 -3.86
N ARG A 118 -3.55 -17.46 -3.45
CA ARG A 118 -4.86 -17.00 -3.93
C ARG A 118 -5.13 -15.54 -3.60
N LEU A 119 -4.81 -15.11 -2.36
CA LEU A 119 -5.02 -13.75 -1.91
C LEU A 119 -4.05 -12.76 -2.57
N ALA A 120 -2.76 -13.09 -2.60
CA ALA A 120 -1.70 -12.18 -3.03
C ALA A 120 -1.53 -12.14 -4.56
N VAL A 121 -1.46 -13.29 -5.22
CA VAL A 121 -1.17 -13.39 -6.66
C VAL A 121 -2.45 -13.35 -7.47
N ASP A 122 -3.42 -14.21 -7.15
CA ASP A 122 -4.65 -14.32 -7.93
C ASP A 122 -5.71 -13.27 -7.54
N ARG A 123 -5.44 -12.48 -6.50
CA ARG A 123 -6.31 -11.39 -6.02
C ARG A 123 -7.73 -11.84 -5.65
N MET A 124 -7.86 -13.08 -5.21
CA MET A 124 -9.14 -13.57 -4.71
C MET A 124 -9.52 -12.87 -3.40
N SER A 125 -10.82 -12.69 -3.17
CA SER A 125 -11.29 -12.20 -1.88
C SER A 125 -11.14 -13.27 -0.79
N VAL A 126 -11.01 -12.85 0.48
CA VAL A 126 -10.98 -13.76 1.63
C VAL A 126 -12.23 -14.66 1.64
N SER A 127 -13.41 -14.09 1.32
CA SER A 127 -14.67 -14.84 1.25
C SER A 127 -14.68 -15.92 0.15
N ALA A 128 -14.16 -15.59 -1.03
CA ALA A 128 -14.07 -16.56 -2.14
C ALA A 128 -13.10 -17.70 -1.80
N THR A 129 -11.96 -17.38 -1.21
CA THR A 129 -10.95 -18.35 -0.75
C THR A 129 -11.51 -19.24 0.36
N ALA A 130 -12.23 -18.67 1.33
CA ALA A 130 -12.89 -19.40 2.41
C ALA A 130 -13.95 -20.36 1.87
N LYS A 131 -14.77 -19.91 0.90
CA LYS A 131 -15.77 -20.74 0.23
C LYS A 131 -15.12 -21.91 -0.50
N ALA A 132 -14.02 -21.68 -1.24
CA ALA A 132 -13.30 -22.74 -1.95
C ALA A 132 -12.74 -23.82 -1.03
N LEU A 133 -12.39 -23.48 0.20
CA LEU A 133 -11.89 -24.41 1.24
C LEU A 133 -13.01 -24.98 2.12
N GLY A 134 -14.24 -24.48 2.00
CA GLY A 134 -15.35 -24.86 2.89
C GLY A 134 -15.07 -24.50 4.35
N VAL A 135 -14.45 -23.34 4.60
CA VAL A 135 -14.09 -22.85 5.96
C VAL A 135 -14.70 -21.48 6.25
N GLY A 136 -14.67 -21.07 7.50
CA GLY A 136 -15.10 -19.72 7.89
C GLY A 136 -14.12 -18.65 7.40
N TRP A 137 -14.65 -17.46 7.13
CA TRP A 137 -13.89 -16.27 6.71
C TRP A 137 -12.73 -15.94 7.67
N GLU A 138 -12.98 -16.06 8.98
CA GLU A 138 -11.99 -15.78 10.03
C GLU A 138 -10.70 -16.60 9.88
N LEU A 139 -10.82 -17.90 9.53
CA LEU A 139 -9.64 -18.77 9.43
C LEU A 139 -8.72 -18.33 8.29
N VAL A 140 -9.29 -17.99 7.14
CA VAL A 140 -8.52 -17.50 5.98
C VAL A 140 -7.93 -16.12 6.27
N ASN A 141 -8.70 -15.26 6.91
CA ASN A 141 -8.23 -13.94 7.33
C ASN A 141 -7.06 -14.05 8.34
N GLN A 142 -7.15 -14.98 9.30
CA GLN A 142 -6.08 -15.20 10.28
C GLN A 142 -4.78 -15.65 9.60
N VAL A 143 -4.86 -16.55 8.62
CA VAL A 143 -3.70 -16.96 7.82
C VAL A 143 -3.02 -15.77 7.16
N ALA A 144 -3.80 -14.87 6.55
CA ALA A 144 -3.26 -13.66 5.92
C ALA A 144 -2.60 -12.73 6.95
N VAL A 145 -3.28 -12.50 8.07
CA VAL A 145 -2.79 -11.64 9.17
C VAL A 145 -1.48 -12.17 9.75
N ASP A 146 -1.40 -13.49 10.03
CA ASP A 146 -0.19 -14.10 10.62
C ASP A 146 0.98 -14.08 9.64
N ALA A 147 0.73 -14.32 8.36
CA ALA A 147 1.76 -14.22 7.33
C ALA A 147 2.29 -12.78 7.21
N CYS A 148 1.41 -11.79 7.16
CA CYS A 148 1.81 -10.39 7.09
C CYS A 148 2.59 -9.97 8.33
N ARG A 149 2.18 -10.43 9.52
CA ARG A 149 2.91 -10.14 10.76
C ARG A 149 4.33 -10.68 10.71
N LYS A 150 4.50 -11.96 10.36
CA LYS A 150 5.83 -12.61 10.25
C LYS A 150 6.71 -11.95 9.18
N LEU A 151 6.16 -11.63 8.02
CA LEU A 151 6.93 -11.10 6.89
C LEU A 151 7.30 -9.63 7.04
N VAL A 152 6.54 -8.86 7.79
CA VAL A 152 6.69 -7.40 7.91
C VAL A 152 7.09 -7.00 9.33
N TYR A 153 6.24 -7.29 10.32
CA TYR A 153 6.42 -6.74 11.68
C TYR A 153 7.45 -7.50 12.51
N ASP A 154 7.50 -8.83 12.35
CA ASP A 154 8.45 -9.68 13.05
C ASP A 154 9.77 -9.86 12.27
N ASN A 155 9.87 -9.27 11.06
CA ASN A 155 11.06 -9.32 10.24
C ASN A 155 12.02 -8.17 10.64
N PRO A 156 13.16 -8.48 11.29
CA PRO A 156 14.10 -7.45 11.73
C PRO A 156 14.68 -6.65 10.56
N SER A 157 14.79 -7.27 9.37
CA SER A 157 15.32 -6.62 8.16
C SER A 157 14.30 -5.77 7.40
N HIS A 158 13.04 -5.68 7.86
CA HIS A 158 12.00 -4.93 7.14
C HIS A 158 12.35 -3.45 6.94
N LEU A 159 13.08 -2.86 7.88
CA LEU A 159 13.49 -1.46 7.86
C LEU A 159 14.92 -1.22 7.38
N ASP A 160 15.65 -2.29 7.02
CA ASP A 160 17.04 -2.17 6.61
C ASP A 160 17.16 -1.42 5.28
N GLY A 161 18.20 -0.58 5.20
CA GLY A 161 18.56 0.14 3.98
C GLY A 161 17.64 1.31 3.61
N VAL A 162 16.66 1.67 4.45
CA VAL A 162 15.77 2.82 4.21
C VAL A 162 16.54 4.13 4.34
N ARG A 163 16.79 4.82 3.24
CA ARG A 163 17.44 6.13 3.19
C ARG A 163 16.50 7.25 2.76
N ILE A 164 15.49 6.91 1.98
CA ILE A 164 14.51 7.85 1.42
C ILE A 164 13.13 7.40 1.87
N LEU A 165 12.53 8.16 2.75
CA LEU A 165 11.22 7.90 3.34
C LEU A 165 10.17 8.77 2.64
N GLY A 166 9.10 8.16 2.13
CA GLY A 166 7.90 8.83 1.66
C GLY A 166 6.83 8.85 2.74
N VAL A 167 6.20 9.99 2.95
CA VAL A 167 5.12 10.16 3.92
C VAL A 167 3.93 10.82 3.24
N ASP A 168 2.75 10.21 3.41
CA ASP A 168 1.50 10.73 2.86
C ASP A 168 0.32 10.36 3.74
N GLU A 169 -0.84 10.95 3.49
CA GLU A 169 -2.10 10.60 4.15
C GLU A 169 -3.02 9.80 3.24
N HIS A 170 -3.73 8.86 3.81
CA HIS A 170 -4.76 8.10 3.08
C HIS A 170 -6.04 7.99 3.90
N VAL A 171 -7.19 8.10 3.23
CA VAL A 171 -8.51 7.90 3.85
C VAL A 171 -8.83 6.41 3.84
N TRP A 172 -8.69 5.75 4.98
CA TRP A 172 -8.98 4.31 5.05
C TRP A 172 -10.46 4.00 5.30
N LYS A 173 -11.23 4.96 5.88
CA LYS A 173 -12.65 4.81 6.15
C LYS A 173 -13.40 6.11 5.88
N HIS A 174 -14.29 6.08 4.90
CA HIS A 174 -15.22 7.17 4.66
C HIS A 174 -16.39 7.10 5.63
N THR A 175 -16.67 8.18 6.32
CA THR A 175 -17.87 8.29 7.15
C THR A 175 -19.03 8.75 6.28
N ARG A 176 -20.12 7.98 6.28
CA ARG A 176 -21.35 8.32 5.55
C ARG A 176 -22.23 9.31 6.30
N ARG A 177 -21.91 9.63 7.55
CA ARG A 177 -22.71 10.53 8.39
C ARG A 177 -22.27 11.97 8.16
N PRO A 178 -23.19 12.89 7.81
CA PRO A 178 -22.87 14.32 7.72
C PRO A 178 -22.26 14.81 9.05
N GLY A 179 -21.21 15.62 8.96
CA GLY A 179 -20.54 16.20 10.13
C GLY A 179 -19.50 15.31 10.85
N GLN A 180 -19.36 14.04 10.47
CA GLN A 180 -18.27 13.22 10.99
C GLN A 180 -17.06 13.24 10.03
N PRO A 181 -15.84 13.53 10.50
CA PRO A 181 -14.65 13.51 9.66
C PRO A 181 -14.32 12.08 9.22
N SER A 182 -13.81 11.94 8.00
CA SER A 182 -13.25 10.68 7.51
C SER A 182 -12.06 10.25 8.38
N SER A 183 -11.86 8.94 8.51
CA SER A 183 -10.73 8.39 9.25
C SER A 183 -9.51 8.32 8.34
N PHE A 184 -8.42 8.97 8.76
CA PHE A 184 -7.15 9.01 8.04
C PHE A 184 -6.12 8.07 8.65
N VAL A 185 -5.18 7.66 7.83
CA VAL A 185 -3.93 7.01 8.22
C VAL A 185 -2.75 7.76 7.62
N THR A 186 -1.64 7.81 8.34
CA THR A 186 -0.34 8.22 7.80
C THR A 186 0.31 6.98 7.19
N VAL A 187 0.67 7.06 5.92
CA VAL A 187 1.31 6.00 5.12
C VAL A 187 2.81 6.28 5.02
N LEU A 188 3.62 5.28 5.31
CA LEU A 188 5.07 5.36 5.32
C LEU A 188 5.65 4.38 4.29
N VAL A 189 6.46 4.89 3.38
CA VAL A 189 6.95 4.16 2.20
C VAL A 189 8.46 4.30 2.08
N ASP A 190 9.14 3.21 1.80
CA ASP A 190 10.54 3.23 1.38
C ASP A 190 10.63 3.54 -0.12
N LEU A 191 11.20 4.68 -0.45
CA LEU A 191 11.47 5.13 -1.81
C LEU A 191 12.91 4.85 -2.25
N THR A 192 13.76 4.34 -1.36
CA THR A 192 15.18 4.08 -1.64
C THR A 192 15.37 3.16 -2.85
N PRO A 193 14.68 2.00 -2.95
CA PRO A 193 14.87 1.09 -4.08
C PRO A 193 14.53 1.73 -5.42
N LEU A 194 13.51 2.59 -5.45
CA LEU A 194 13.11 3.27 -6.68
C LEU A 194 14.13 4.31 -7.13
N VAL A 195 14.66 5.12 -6.22
CA VAL A 195 15.62 6.18 -6.52
C VAL A 195 16.99 5.61 -6.89
N THR A 196 17.39 4.51 -6.25
CA THR A 196 18.64 3.80 -6.55
C THR A 196 18.55 2.85 -7.74
N GLY A 197 17.36 2.62 -8.29
CA GLY A 197 17.13 1.64 -9.37
C GLY A 197 17.16 0.17 -8.91
N ALA A 198 17.19 -0.08 -7.60
CA ALA A 198 17.23 -1.44 -7.04
C ALA A 198 15.88 -2.16 -7.07
N GLY A 199 14.78 -1.43 -7.20
CA GLY A 199 13.45 -2.04 -7.20
C GLY A 199 12.30 -1.02 -7.06
N PRO A 200 11.06 -1.52 -6.90
CA PRO A 200 9.90 -0.67 -6.65
C PRO A 200 9.92 -0.09 -5.23
N ALA A 201 9.17 1.00 -5.03
CA ALA A 201 8.85 1.50 -3.71
C ALA A 201 8.06 0.46 -2.90
N ARG A 202 8.29 0.38 -1.60
CA ARG A 202 7.62 -0.58 -0.72
C ARG A 202 6.97 0.12 0.48
N LEU A 203 5.79 -0.35 0.86
CA LEU A 203 5.10 0.12 2.06
C LEU A 203 5.85 -0.37 3.30
N LEU A 204 6.18 0.55 4.20
CA LEU A 204 6.80 0.23 5.48
C LEU A 204 5.76 0.06 6.59
N ASP A 205 4.84 1.02 6.70
CA ASP A 205 3.84 1.01 7.75
C ASP A 205 2.65 1.93 7.41
N MET A 206 1.56 1.76 8.16
CA MET A 206 0.43 2.68 8.21
C MET A 206 0.04 2.93 9.67
N ARG A 207 -0.13 4.19 10.04
CA ARG A 207 -0.49 4.59 11.39
C ARG A 207 -1.81 5.36 11.42
N PRO A 208 -2.69 5.11 12.39
CA PRO A 208 -3.94 5.85 12.52
C PRO A 208 -3.69 7.34 12.77
N GLY A 209 -4.45 8.18 12.04
CA GLY A 209 -4.34 9.63 12.13
C GLY A 209 -3.45 10.27 11.07
N ARG A 210 -3.45 11.61 11.02
CA ARG A 210 -2.69 12.46 10.09
C ARG A 210 -2.09 13.68 10.79
N SER A 211 -1.44 13.50 11.91
CA SER A 211 -0.86 14.59 12.69
C SER A 211 0.66 14.52 12.72
N ALA A 212 1.31 15.63 13.09
CA ALA A 212 2.74 15.67 13.39
C ALA A 212 3.13 14.62 14.44
N GLU A 213 2.25 14.43 15.44
CA GLU A 213 2.46 13.47 16.53
C GLU A 213 2.56 12.03 16.01
N VAL A 214 1.70 11.64 15.08
CA VAL A 214 1.69 10.28 14.51
C VAL A 214 3.03 9.97 13.85
N LEU A 215 3.54 10.88 13.02
CA LEU A 215 4.82 10.69 12.35
C LEU A 215 5.98 10.74 13.36
N ARG A 216 5.96 11.68 14.29
CA ARG A 216 6.98 11.81 15.33
C ARG A 216 7.08 10.55 16.18
N THR A 217 5.96 10.04 16.68
CA THR A 217 5.90 8.83 17.50
C THR A 217 6.43 7.63 16.71
N TRP A 218 6.01 7.46 15.45
CA TRP A 218 6.52 6.38 14.62
C TRP A 218 8.04 6.45 14.44
N LEU A 219 8.60 7.64 14.21
CA LEU A 219 10.05 7.82 14.08
C LEU A 219 10.78 7.56 15.40
N GLN A 220 10.23 7.97 16.53
CA GLN A 220 10.79 7.76 17.86
C GLN A 220 10.82 6.28 18.29
N GLU A 221 9.84 5.49 17.83
CA GLU A 221 9.82 4.03 18.03
C GLU A 221 10.95 3.30 17.26
N ARG A 222 11.62 3.97 16.33
CA ARG A 222 12.70 3.39 15.54
C ARG A 222 14.04 3.53 16.27
N SER A 223 14.95 2.59 15.97
CA SER A 223 16.27 2.64 16.56
C SER A 223 17.04 3.92 16.18
N PRO A 224 18.01 4.37 16.97
CA PRO A 224 18.88 5.49 16.60
C PRO A 224 19.60 5.26 15.26
N GLU A 225 19.96 4.02 14.93
CA GLU A 225 20.59 3.62 13.67
C GLU A 225 19.67 3.87 12.48
N PHE A 226 18.43 3.42 12.57
CA PHE A 226 17.40 3.70 11.55
C PHE A 226 17.23 5.18 11.33
N ARG A 227 17.10 5.96 12.41
CA ARG A 227 16.92 7.41 12.30
C ARG A 227 18.12 8.10 11.64
N ARG A 228 19.36 7.68 11.94
CA ARG A 228 20.58 8.23 11.32
C ARG A 228 20.72 7.89 9.84
N GLN A 229 20.25 6.70 9.41
CA GLN A 229 20.37 6.29 8.01
C GLN A 229 19.38 6.99 7.07
N VAL A 230 18.25 7.51 7.59
CA VAL A 230 17.28 8.26 6.78
C VAL A 230 17.86 9.62 6.40
N GLN A 231 18.11 9.82 5.11
CA GLN A 231 18.76 11.01 4.55
C GLN A 231 17.75 11.99 3.94
N VAL A 232 16.62 11.46 3.45
CA VAL A 232 15.61 12.25 2.75
C VAL A 232 14.22 11.83 3.21
N VAL A 233 13.33 12.83 3.39
CA VAL A 233 11.90 12.58 3.62
C VAL A 233 11.10 13.36 2.60
N THR A 234 10.34 12.66 1.76
CA THR A 234 9.37 13.26 0.84
C THR A 234 8.01 13.34 1.52
N MET A 235 7.33 14.46 1.36
CA MET A 235 6.04 14.69 2.01
C MET A 235 5.18 15.67 1.21
N ASP A 236 3.92 15.74 1.55
CA ASP A 236 3.00 16.78 1.08
C ASP A 236 3.31 18.16 1.70
N GLY A 237 2.44 19.13 1.43
CA GLY A 237 2.56 20.48 1.98
C GLY A 237 2.19 20.63 3.46
N PHE A 238 1.80 19.55 4.16
CA PHE A 238 1.36 19.62 5.54
C PHE A 238 2.51 19.99 6.49
N ALA A 239 2.38 21.13 7.16
CA ALA A 239 3.42 21.66 8.04
C ALA A 239 3.75 20.74 9.23
N GLY A 240 2.77 19.94 9.67
CA GLY A 240 2.95 19.01 10.78
C GLY A 240 4.01 17.94 10.50
N TYR A 241 4.04 17.39 9.28
CA TYR A 241 5.06 16.40 8.90
C TYR A 241 6.46 17.02 8.87
N ALA A 242 6.58 18.24 8.32
CA ALA A 242 7.86 18.94 8.33
C ALA A 242 8.40 19.16 9.75
N THR A 243 7.54 19.59 10.68
CA THR A 243 7.90 19.77 12.10
C THR A 243 8.32 18.44 12.75
N ALA A 244 7.59 17.35 12.48
CA ALA A 244 7.94 16.03 13.01
C ALA A 244 9.31 15.55 12.51
N VAL A 245 9.61 15.79 11.22
CA VAL A 245 10.91 15.46 10.62
C VAL A 245 12.03 16.31 11.24
N ASP A 246 11.84 17.62 11.39
CA ASP A 246 12.84 18.50 12.01
C ASP A 246 13.21 18.07 13.44
N GLN A 247 12.22 17.56 14.18
CA GLN A 247 12.42 17.08 15.55
C GLN A 247 13.06 15.69 15.64
N ALA A 248 12.66 14.76 14.78
CA ALA A 248 13.06 13.36 14.88
C ALA A 248 14.24 12.98 13.96
N LEU A 249 14.43 13.69 12.86
CA LEU A 249 15.44 13.45 11.83
C LEU A 249 16.10 14.78 11.40
N PRO A 250 16.78 15.51 12.31
CA PRO A 250 17.29 16.85 12.01
C PRO A 250 18.32 16.89 10.86
N GLN A 251 18.96 15.77 10.54
CA GLN A 251 19.90 15.62 9.42
C GLN A 251 19.23 15.37 8.07
N ALA A 252 17.96 14.96 8.05
CA ALA A 252 17.29 14.57 6.82
C ALA A 252 16.86 15.77 5.99
N ARG A 253 17.11 15.75 4.68
CA ARG A 253 16.57 16.73 3.75
C ARG A 253 15.10 16.47 3.50
N LYS A 254 14.29 17.50 3.66
CA LYS A 254 12.87 17.44 3.32
C LYS A 254 12.68 17.73 1.82
N VAL A 255 11.79 17.00 1.18
CA VAL A 255 11.36 17.24 -0.20
C VAL A 255 9.86 17.43 -0.21
N MET A 256 9.43 18.63 -0.60
CA MET A 256 8.01 18.85 -0.84
C MET A 256 7.60 18.29 -2.20
N ASP A 257 6.57 17.46 -2.20
CA ASP A 257 6.14 16.76 -3.41
C ASP A 257 5.73 17.71 -4.54
N PRO A 258 6.26 17.52 -5.76
CA PRO A 258 5.93 18.35 -6.93
C PRO A 258 4.44 18.43 -7.24
N PHE A 259 3.72 17.31 -7.12
CA PHE A 259 2.28 17.28 -7.36
C PHE A 259 1.54 18.22 -6.42
N HIS A 260 1.88 18.20 -5.13
CA HIS A 260 1.29 19.08 -4.13
C HIS A 260 1.61 20.55 -4.38
N VAL A 261 2.84 20.89 -4.83
CA VAL A 261 3.20 22.26 -5.19
C VAL A 261 2.36 22.76 -6.37
N VAL A 262 2.22 21.94 -7.42
CA VAL A 262 1.39 22.26 -8.59
C VAL A 262 -0.10 22.36 -8.19
N HIS A 263 -0.57 21.47 -7.33
CA HIS A 263 -1.93 21.50 -6.82
C HIS A 263 -2.23 22.77 -6.00
N LEU A 264 -1.29 23.23 -5.17
CA LEU A 264 -1.42 24.52 -4.47
C LEU A 264 -1.58 25.69 -5.45
N ALA A 265 -0.80 25.72 -6.53
CA ALA A 265 -0.92 26.74 -7.55
C ALA A 265 -2.26 26.65 -8.31
N ALA A 266 -2.72 25.44 -8.63
CA ALA A 266 -4.03 25.19 -9.25
C ALA A 266 -5.19 25.65 -8.37
N ASP A 267 -5.10 25.45 -7.03
CA ASP A 267 -6.07 25.97 -6.08
C ASP A 267 -6.10 27.50 -6.08
N LYS A 268 -4.94 28.17 -6.08
CA LYS A 268 -4.87 29.62 -6.15
C LYS A 268 -5.45 30.17 -7.45
N LEU A 269 -5.13 29.54 -8.58
CA LEU A 269 -5.73 29.89 -9.88
C LEU A 269 -7.26 29.72 -9.85
N THR A 270 -7.74 28.63 -9.27
CA THR A 270 -9.18 28.40 -9.12
C THR A 270 -9.84 29.44 -8.23
N ARG A 271 -9.21 29.84 -7.11
CA ARG A 271 -9.72 30.86 -6.20
C ARG A 271 -9.73 32.24 -6.84
N CYS A 272 -8.67 32.62 -7.58
CA CYS A 272 -8.61 33.85 -8.35
C CYS A 272 -9.79 33.92 -9.36
N ARG A 273 -9.98 32.87 -10.16
CA ARG A 273 -11.12 32.76 -11.08
C ARG A 273 -12.46 32.93 -10.37
N GLN A 274 -12.64 32.27 -9.22
CA GLN A 274 -13.89 32.33 -8.43
C GLN A 274 -14.11 33.69 -7.78
N ARG A 275 -13.05 34.42 -7.42
CA ARG A 275 -13.14 35.78 -6.90
C ARG A 275 -13.60 36.72 -7.99
N LEU A 276 -12.92 36.71 -9.16
CA LEU A 276 -13.30 37.53 -10.29
C LEU A 276 -14.76 37.27 -10.76
N GLN A 277 -15.17 35.99 -10.80
CA GLN A 277 -16.57 35.66 -11.08
C GLN A 277 -17.56 36.29 -10.12
N ARG A 278 -17.21 36.36 -8.83
CA ARG A 278 -18.10 37.01 -7.84
C ARG A 278 -18.08 38.51 -7.97
N GLU A 279 -16.94 39.12 -8.25
CA GLU A 279 -16.80 40.55 -8.46
C GLU A 279 -17.59 41.00 -9.70
N THR A 280 -17.48 40.24 -10.81
CA THR A 280 -18.16 40.57 -12.08
C THR A 280 -19.66 40.22 -12.09
N SER A 281 -20.05 39.08 -11.50
CA SER A 281 -21.41 38.53 -11.61
C SER A 281 -22.24 38.61 -10.33
N GLY A 282 -21.66 39.06 -9.20
CA GLY A 282 -22.29 39.09 -7.88
C GLY A 282 -22.63 37.73 -7.29
N ARG A 283 -22.21 36.63 -7.93
CA ARG A 283 -22.59 35.25 -7.57
C ARG A 283 -21.52 34.24 -7.95
N ARG A 284 -21.63 33.02 -7.42
CA ARG A 284 -20.85 31.86 -7.85
C ARG A 284 -21.29 31.50 -9.28
N GLY A 285 -20.34 31.42 -10.23
CA GLY A 285 -20.59 31.28 -11.66
C GLY A 285 -21.57 30.17 -12.05
N ARG A 286 -22.37 30.45 -13.07
CA ARG A 286 -23.29 29.49 -13.70
C ARG A 286 -22.67 28.90 -14.96
N LYS A 287 -23.32 27.87 -15.53
CA LYS A 287 -22.91 27.17 -16.75
C LYS A 287 -22.62 28.10 -17.93
N ASP A 288 -23.34 29.24 -18.01
CA ASP A 288 -23.24 30.22 -19.08
C ASP A 288 -22.18 31.32 -18.85
N ASP A 289 -21.63 31.40 -17.64
CA ASP A 289 -20.57 32.33 -17.30
C ASP A 289 -19.28 31.99 -18.07
N PRO A 290 -18.64 32.93 -18.77
CA PRO A 290 -17.40 32.69 -19.50
C PRO A 290 -16.32 32.08 -18.61
N LEU A 291 -16.01 32.64 -17.45
CA LEU A 291 -14.98 32.14 -16.55
C LEU A 291 -15.29 30.74 -16.02
N TYR A 292 -16.56 30.36 -15.85
CA TYR A 292 -16.95 29.02 -15.48
C TYR A 292 -16.71 28.01 -16.60
N LYS A 293 -16.96 28.38 -17.85
CA LYS A 293 -16.70 27.54 -19.04
C LYS A 293 -15.22 27.20 -19.17
N TYR A 294 -14.31 28.10 -18.82
CA TYR A 294 -12.87 27.91 -18.92
C TYR A 294 -12.22 27.17 -17.74
N ARG A 295 -12.97 26.85 -16.67
CA ARG A 295 -12.43 26.26 -15.45
C ARG A 295 -11.52 25.04 -15.63
N ARG A 296 -11.80 24.18 -16.63
CA ARG A 296 -10.97 23.00 -16.95
C ARG A 296 -9.80 23.36 -17.85
N THR A 297 -10.03 24.22 -18.83
CA THR A 297 -9.00 24.71 -19.77
C THR A 297 -7.87 25.42 -19.02
N LEU A 298 -8.19 26.26 -18.04
CA LEU A 298 -7.21 26.95 -17.20
C LEU A 298 -6.30 26.00 -16.42
N LEU A 299 -6.82 24.84 -16.00
CA LEU A 299 -6.05 23.84 -15.27
C LEU A 299 -5.28 22.86 -16.18
N THR A 300 -5.53 22.94 -17.49
CA THR A 300 -4.81 22.10 -18.46
C THR A 300 -3.40 22.67 -18.70
N ARG A 301 -2.39 21.79 -18.69
CA ARG A 301 -1.01 22.17 -19.05
C ARG A 301 -0.97 22.73 -20.45
N ARG A 302 -0.23 23.85 -20.66
CA ARG A 302 -0.14 24.58 -21.95
C ARG A 302 0.14 23.65 -23.13
N ASN A 303 1.04 22.70 -23.00
CA ASN A 303 1.41 21.79 -24.06
C ASN A 303 0.33 20.78 -24.48
N TYR A 304 -0.73 20.62 -23.67
CA TYR A 304 -1.88 19.75 -23.96
C TYR A 304 -3.11 20.53 -24.41
N LEU A 305 -3.02 21.85 -24.50
CA LEU A 305 -4.10 22.67 -25.03
C LEU A 305 -4.21 22.49 -26.54
N THR A 306 -5.42 22.21 -27.02
CA THR A 306 -5.73 22.21 -28.46
C THR A 306 -5.65 23.63 -29.02
N THR A 307 -5.44 23.75 -30.33
CA THR A 307 -5.46 25.07 -31.02
C THR A 307 -6.73 25.85 -30.72
N ARG A 308 -7.89 25.17 -30.66
CA ARG A 308 -9.17 25.80 -30.31
C ARG A 308 -9.19 26.31 -28.87
N GLN A 309 -8.59 25.58 -27.93
CA GLN A 309 -8.52 26.01 -26.53
C GLN A 309 -7.57 27.20 -26.35
N ASN A 310 -6.42 27.20 -27.03
CA ASN A 310 -5.51 28.35 -27.01
C ASN A 310 -6.20 29.62 -27.54
N ARG A 311 -6.81 29.57 -28.74
CA ARG A 311 -7.56 30.72 -29.29
C ARG A 311 -8.65 31.23 -28.34
N ARG A 312 -9.30 30.33 -27.61
CA ARG A 312 -10.33 30.72 -26.64
C ARG A 312 -9.72 31.44 -25.44
N LEU A 313 -8.56 31.00 -24.96
CA LEU A 313 -7.85 31.70 -23.89
C LEU A 313 -7.35 33.05 -24.36
N ASP A 314 -6.80 33.18 -25.58
CA ASP A 314 -6.36 34.43 -26.14
C ASP A 314 -7.52 35.44 -26.23
N LEU A 315 -8.69 34.97 -26.67
CA LEU A 315 -9.90 35.79 -26.68
C LEU A 315 -10.36 36.18 -25.26
N LEU A 316 -10.23 35.29 -24.28
CA LEU A 316 -10.58 35.61 -22.89
C LEU A 316 -9.68 36.73 -22.35
N TRP A 317 -8.38 36.64 -22.60
CA TRP A 317 -7.43 37.66 -22.15
C TRP A 317 -7.62 39.01 -22.83
N ALA A 318 -8.05 39.01 -24.08
CA ALA A 318 -8.32 40.23 -24.85
C ALA A 318 -9.71 40.87 -24.55
N THR A 319 -10.59 40.20 -23.81
CA THR A 319 -11.97 40.64 -23.64
C THR A 319 -12.14 41.72 -22.55
N ASP A 320 -11.32 41.61 -21.47
CA ASP A 320 -11.54 42.46 -20.29
C ASP A 320 -10.24 42.60 -19.47
N ASP A 321 -9.85 43.82 -19.19
CA ASP A 321 -8.70 44.14 -18.33
C ASP A 321 -8.86 43.60 -16.91
N GLU A 322 -10.10 43.35 -16.46
CA GLU A 322 -10.36 42.70 -15.16
C GLU A 322 -9.79 41.29 -15.08
N TYR A 323 -9.54 40.64 -16.22
CA TYR A 323 -8.98 39.26 -16.24
C TYR A 323 -7.46 39.19 -16.20
N VAL A 324 -6.74 40.31 -16.21
CA VAL A 324 -5.26 40.34 -16.09
C VAL A 324 -4.76 39.60 -14.86
N ALA A 325 -5.44 39.71 -13.72
CA ALA A 325 -5.09 39.00 -12.51
C ALA A 325 -5.18 37.46 -12.69
N LEU A 326 -6.16 36.98 -13.45
CA LEU A 326 -6.31 35.55 -13.77
C LEU A 326 -5.24 35.09 -14.76
N GLU A 327 -4.97 35.88 -15.79
CA GLU A 327 -3.93 35.59 -16.78
C GLU A 327 -2.56 35.48 -16.12
N VAL A 328 -2.16 36.44 -15.31
CA VAL A 328 -0.90 36.43 -14.57
C VAL A 328 -0.81 35.19 -13.65
N THR A 329 -1.88 34.90 -12.93
CA THR A 329 -1.92 33.72 -12.05
C THR A 329 -1.80 32.42 -12.87
N TRP A 330 -2.44 32.36 -14.03
CA TRP A 330 -2.32 31.22 -14.96
C TRP A 330 -0.91 31.08 -15.52
N MET A 331 -0.24 32.18 -15.89
CA MET A 331 1.15 32.13 -16.33
C MET A 331 2.08 31.53 -15.26
N PHE A 332 1.98 31.99 -14.02
CA PHE A 332 2.77 31.43 -12.93
C PHE A 332 2.46 29.94 -12.68
N TYR A 333 1.20 29.52 -12.79
CA TYR A 333 0.82 28.11 -12.71
C TYR A 333 1.50 27.28 -13.82
N GLN A 334 1.51 27.78 -15.06
CA GLN A 334 2.17 27.11 -16.19
C GLN A 334 3.70 27.06 -16.02
N ASP A 335 4.29 28.14 -15.52
CA ASP A 335 5.73 28.24 -15.28
C ASP A 335 6.20 27.25 -14.20
N LEU A 336 5.41 27.06 -13.14
CA LEU A 336 5.66 26.01 -12.11
C LEU A 336 5.66 24.61 -12.72
N ILE A 337 4.67 24.30 -13.57
CA ILE A 337 4.61 23.03 -14.29
C ILE A 337 5.81 22.86 -15.20
N GLN A 338 6.19 23.91 -15.92
CA GLN A 338 7.34 23.90 -16.81
C GLN A 338 8.65 23.68 -16.06
N ALA A 339 8.84 24.30 -14.90
CA ALA A 339 10.01 24.11 -14.06
C ALA A 339 10.16 22.65 -13.63
N TYR A 340 9.08 22.02 -13.15
CA TYR A 340 9.11 20.60 -12.76
C TYR A 340 9.28 19.66 -13.96
N GLY A 341 8.72 19.99 -15.12
CA GLY A 341 8.82 19.20 -16.35
C GLY A 341 10.08 19.46 -17.17
N HIS A 342 11.01 20.30 -16.70
CA HIS A 342 12.21 20.62 -17.45
C HIS A 342 13.15 19.41 -17.58
N PRO A 343 13.65 19.08 -18.81
CA PRO A 343 14.51 17.90 -19.01
C PRO A 343 15.78 17.93 -18.17
N LYS A 344 16.38 19.13 -18.01
CA LYS A 344 17.57 19.35 -17.17
C LYS A 344 17.11 19.83 -15.79
N LYS A 345 17.27 19.01 -14.76
CA LYS A 345 16.86 19.32 -13.38
C LYS A 345 17.49 20.61 -12.85
N THR A 346 18.75 20.88 -13.21
CA THR A 346 19.46 22.12 -12.82
C THR A 346 18.78 23.37 -13.36
N GLU A 347 18.31 23.33 -14.61
CA GLU A 347 17.59 24.46 -15.21
C GLU A 347 16.17 24.59 -14.62
N GLY A 348 15.50 23.46 -14.40
CA GLY A 348 14.22 23.45 -13.68
C GLY A 348 14.32 24.08 -12.30
N LYS A 349 15.40 23.78 -11.55
CA LYS A 349 15.70 24.41 -10.26
C LYS A 349 15.85 25.92 -10.35
N LYS A 350 16.61 26.41 -11.34
CA LYS A 350 16.80 27.85 -11.56
C LYS A 350 15.48 28.55 -11.90
N LEU A 351 14.63 27.93 -12.74
CA LEU A 351 13.32 28.45 -13.07
C LEU A 351 12.44 28.52 -11.82
N MET A 352 12.37 27.46 -11.06
CA MET A 352 11.59 27.40 -9.81
C MET A 352 12.06 28.45 -8.80
N ASP A 353 13.36 28.58 -8.60
CA ASP A 353 13.93 29.59 -7.70
C ASP A 353 13.61 31.01 -8.16
N ARG A 354 13.67 31.28 -9.49
CA ARG A 354 13.26 32.58 -10.04
C ARG A 354 11.79 32.87 -9.77
N ILE A 355 10.89 31.90 -9.96
CA ILE A 355 9.46 32.02 -9.68
C ILE A 355 9.24 32.39 -8.20
N ILE A 356 9.86 31.63 -7.30
CA ILE A 356 9.72 31.86 -5.85
C ILE A 356 10.22 33.26 -5.47
N ASN A 357 11.37 33.70 -5.99
CA ASN A 357 11.95 35.01 -5.75
C ASN A 357 11.09 36.15 -6.33
N THR A 358 10.48 35.95 -7.52
CA THR A 358 9.57 36.91 -8.12
C THR A 358 8.32 37.12 -7.26
N LEU A 359 7.71 36.01 -6.80
CA LEU A 359 6.53 36.07 -5.92
C LEU A 359 6.81 36.70 -4.55
N ARG A 360 8.07 36.63 -4.07
CA ARG A 360 8.49 37.25 -2.81
C ARG A 360 8.59 38.75 -2.86
N LYS A 361 9.04 39.33 -3.99
CA LYS A 361 9.33 40.78 -4.11
C LYS A 361 8.13 41.70 -3.95
N GLY A 362 6.94 41.10 -3.80
CA GLY A 362 5.68 41.83 -3.70
C GLY A 362 4.96 41.85 -5.04
N LEU A 363 3.66 41.76 -4.95
CA LEU A 363 2.77 41.74 -6.11
C LEU A 363 1.79 42.92 -6.07
N PRO A 364 1.35 43.44 -7.21
CA PRO A 364 0.30 44.47 -7.29
C PRO A 364 -0.97 44.00 -6.57
N LYS A 365 -1.82 44.98 -6.22
CA LYS A 365 -3.20 44.70 -5.74
C LYS A 365 -3.97 43.88 -6.81
N GLY A 366 -4.86 43.01 -6.37
CA GLY A 366 -5.61 42.13 -7.26
C GLY A 366 -4.97 40.73 -7.47
N LEU A 367 -3.78 40.49 -6.92
CA LEU A 367 -3.05 39.19 -7.00
C LEU A 367 -2.92 38.51 -5.63
N GLU A 368 -3.95 38.62 -4.79
CA GLU A 368 -3.91 38.15 -3.38
C GLU A 368 -3.65 36.65 -3.28
N GLU A 369 -4.26 35.85 -4.16
CA GLU A 369 -4.09 34.40 -4.21
C GLU A 369 -2.65 34.03 -4.58
N LEU A 370 -2.06 34.75 -5.54
CA LEU A 370 -0.69 34.54 -5.97
C LEU A 370 0.30 34.99 -4.90
N ALA A 371 0.04 36.09 -4.20
CA ALA A 371 0.83 36.53 -3.05
C ALA A 371 0.80 35.52 -1.91
N GLN A 372 -0.34 34.87 -1.68
CA GLN A 372 -0.47 33.79 -0.71
C GLN A 372 0.36 32.55 -1.11
N LEU A 373 0.33 32.18 -2.40
CA LEU A 373 1.19 31.12 -2.95
C LEU A 373 2.66 31.45 -2.72
N GLY A 374 3.08 32.68 -3.06
CA GLY A 374 4.45 33.17 -2.89
C GLY A 374 4.95 33.02 -1.44
N ARG A 375 4.12 33.44 -0.47
CA ARG A 375 4.49 33.26 0.96
C ARG A 375 4.65 31.79 1.35
N THR A 376 3.81 30.91 0.82
CA THR A 376 3.89 29.47 1.09
C THR A 376 5.15 28.85 0.49
N LEU A 377 5.41 29.13 -0.79
CA LEU A 377 6.59 28.62 -1.49
C LEU A 377 7.90 29.18 -0.91
N TRP A 378 7.90 30.47 -0.52
CA TRP A 378 9.06 31.06 0.14
C TRP A 378 9.41 30.38 1.45
N ARG A 379 8.41 30.12 2.30
CA ARG A 379 8.61 29.45 3.59
C ARG A 379 9.17 28.04 3.41
N ARG A 380 8.82 27.37 2.33
CA ARG A 380 9.21 25.99 2.02
C ARG A 380 10.20 25.92 0.86
N ARG A 381 10.92 27.03 0.56
CA ARG A 381 11.76 27.15 -0.62
C ARG A 381 12.80 26.03 -0.72
N GLU A 382 13.46 25.71 0.37
CA GLU A 382 14.47 24.65 0.39
C GLU A 382 13.89 23.27 0.12
N ASP A 383 12.72 22.98 0.69
CA ASP A 383 12.01 21.72 0.49
C ASP A 383 11.52 21.57 -0.97
N VAL A 384 11.06 22.66 -1.58
CA VAL A 384 10.62 22.69 -2.97
C VAL A 384 11.81 22.51 -3.93
N LEU A 385 12.93 23.18 -3.66
CA LEU A 385 14.12 23.10 -4.50
C LEU A 385 14.87 21.78 -4.34
N ALA A 386 14.75 21.12 -3.18
CA ALA A 386 15.39 19.82 -2.91
C ALA A 386 14.97 18.73 -3.91
N TYR A 387 13.76 18.77 -4.46
CA TYR A 387 13.31 17.84 -5.49
C TYR A 387 14.24 17.79 -6.70
N PHE A 388 14.73 18.93 -7.14
CA PHE A 388 15.58 19.03 -8.34
C PHE A 388 16.97 18.40 -8.12
N ASP A 389 17.45 18.38 -6.87
CA ASP A 389 18.72 17.78 -6.51
C ASP A 389 18.61 16.26 -6.31
N ILE A 390 17.50 15.82 -5.70
CA ILE A 390 17.31 14.45 -5.20
C ILE A 390 16.52 13.61 -6.19
N GLY A 391 15.52 14.18 -6.85
CA GLY A 391 14.66 13.47 -7.79
C GLY A 391 13.59 12.57 -7.15
N ALA A 392 13.48 12.55 -5.81
CA ALA A 392 12.45 11.79 -5.11
C ALA A 392 11.14 12.57 -5.04
N SER A 393 10.01 11.89 -5.23
CA SER A 393 8.65 12.46 -5.13
C SER A 393 7.69 11.49 -4.44
N ASN A 394 6.52 11.96 -4.04
CA ASN A 394 5.46 11.13 -3.49
C ASN A 394 4.61 10.38 -4.54
N GLY A 395 4.86 10.55 -5.83
CA GLY A 395 4.13 9.82 -6.86
C GLY A 395 4.05 8.30 -6.62
N PRO A 396 5.14 7.61 -6.21
CA PRO A 396 5.07 6.20 -5.83
C PRO A 396 4.24 5.93 -4.57
N VAL A 397 4.18 6.87 -3.62
CA VAL A 397 3.32 6.78 -2.44
C VAL A 397 1.85 6.87 -2.85
N GLU A 398 1.52 7.79 -3.75
CA GLU A 398 0.17 7.89 -4.33
C GLU A 398 -0.24 6.61 -5.09
N ALA A 399 0.70 5.99 -5.83
CA ALA A 399 0.47 4.71 -6.48
C ALA A 399 0.17 3.59 -5.45
N ILE A 400 0.85 3.60 -4.31
CA ILE A 400 0.54 2.71 -3.19
C ILE A 400 -0.84 3.05 -2.62
N ASN A 401 -1.15 4.32 -2.36
CA ASN A 401 -2.47 4.77 -1.89
C ASN A 401 -3.60 4.35 -2.85
N GLY A 402 -3.38 4.41 -4.15
CA GLY A 402 -4.32 3.90 -5.16
C GLY A 402 -4.57 2.39 -5.03
N ARG A 403 -3.53 1.60 -4.72
CA ARG A 403 -3.66 0.17 -4.44
C ARG A 403 -4.41 -0.09 -3.12
N LEU A 404 -4.17 0.74 -2.10
CA LEU A 404 -4.90 0.69 -0.83
C LEU A 404 -6.40 0.90 -1.05
N GLU A 405 -6.75 1.91 -1.85
CA GLU A 405 -8.14 2.21 -2.20
C GLU A 405 -8.80 1.08 -2.99
N HIS A 406 -8.08 0.50 -3.95
CA HIS A 406 -8.56 -0.64 -4.72
C HIS A 406 -8.82 -1.87 -3.82
N LEU A 407 -7.91 -2.18 -2.90
CA LEU A 407 -8.08 -3.26 -1.93
C LEU A 407 -9.27 -3.03 -1.01
N ARG A 408 -9.44 -1.81 -0.54
CA ARG A 408 -10.59 -1.40 0.25
C ARG A 408 -11.90 -1.60 -0.53
N GLY A 409 -11.92 -1.29 -1.81
CA GLY A 409 -13.07 -1.47 -2.70
C GLY A 409 -13.42 -2.95 -2.89
N ILE A 410 -12.44 -3.82 -3.19
CA ILE A 410 -12.64 -5.27 -3.35
C ILE A 410 -13.15 -5.92 -2.06
N ALA A 411 -12.65 -5.50 -0.91
CA ALA A 411 -13.07 -6.02 0.38
C ALA A 411 -14.40 -5.42 0.88
N LEU A 412 -15.05 -4.55 0.10
CA LEU A 412 -16.23 -3.78 0.52
C LEU A 412 -16.01 -2.98 1.81
N GLY A 413 -14.75 -2.62 2.08
CA GLY A 413 -14.27 -1.93 3.27
C GLY A 413 -13.73 -2.86 4.35
N PHE A 414 -12.93 -2.30 5.22
CA PHE A 414 -12.38 -2.98 6.40
C PHE A 414 -13.07 -2.44 7.66
N ARG A 415 -13.44 -3.33 8.58
CA ARG A 415 -13.99 -2.94 9.89
C ARG A 415 -12.88 -2.58 10.87
N ASN A 416 -11.73 -3.24 10.75
CA ASN A 416 -10.58 -3.11 11.63
C ASN A 416 -9.37 -2.58 10.83
N LEU A 417 -8.73 -1.53 11.37
CA LEU A 417 -7.56 -0.91 10.74
C LEU A 417 -6.35 -1.87 10.73
N ASP A 418 -6.16 -2.68 11.78
CA ASP A 418 -5.05 -3.62 11.83
C ASP A 418 -5.16 -4.68 10.73
N HIS A 419 -6.38 -5.16 10.44
CA HIS A 419 -6.61 -6.07 9.31
C HIS A 419 -6.32 -5.38 7.97
N PHE A 420 -6.71 -4.11 7.81
CA PHE A 420 -6.38 -3.34 6.60
C PHE A 420 -4.87 -3.14 6.47
N ARG A 421 -4.22 -2.73 7.54
CA ARG A 421 -2.78 -2.52 7.63
C ARG A 421 -1.99 -3.79 7.26
N LEU A 422 -2.37 -4.94 7.79
CA LEU A 422 -1.74 -6.23 7.50
C LEU A 422 -2.00 -6.70 6.06
N ALA A 423 -3.23 -6.56 5.56
CA ALA A 423 -3.58 -6.96 4.18
C ALA A 423 -2.81 -6.17 3.11
N VAL A 424 -2.28 -5.01 3.45
CA VAL A 424 -1.63 -4.08 2.53
C VAL A 424 -0.11 -4.20 2.54
N THR A 425 0.48 -4.51 3.69
CA THR A 425 1.94 -4.64 3.84
C THR A 425 2.50 -5.95 3.28
N ASP A 426 1.66 -6.78 2.62
CA ASP A 426 2.04 -8.08 2.08
C ASP A 426 3.17 -7.97 1.02
N PRO A 427 4.39 -8.47 1.31
CA PRO A 427 5.52 -8.44 0.39
C PRO A 427 5.31 -9.30 -0.86
N LEU A 428 4.41 -10.28 -0.83
CA LEU A 428 4.03 -11.06 -2.00
C LEU A 428 3.31 -10.20 -3.04
N ARG A 429 2.61 -9.15 -2.62
CA ARG A 429 2.02 -8.15 -3.51
C ARG A 429 3.04 -7.20 -4.11
N ALA A 430 4.13 -6.92 -3.41
CA ALA A 430 5.26 -6.17 -3.93
C ALA A 430 6.01 -6.96 -5.04
N ALA A 431 6.13 -8.28 -4.89
CA ALA A 431 6.74 -9.16 -5.89
C ALA A 431 5.87 -9.31 -7.15
N ALA A 432 4.54 -9.34 -7.03
CA ALA A 432 3.62 -9.38 -8.19
C ALA A 432 3.65 -8.08 -9.03
N GLY A 433 4.18 -6.99 -8.49
CA GLY A 433 4.44 -5.75 -9.25
C GLY A 433 5.64 -5.85 -10.20
N GLN A 434 6.42 -6.94 -10.16
CA GLN A 434 7.55 -7.11 -11.07
C GLN A 434 7.13 -7.54 -12.47
N ASP A 435 5.98 -8.21 -12.64
CA ASP A 435 5.47 -8.60 -13.98
C ASP A 435 4.83 -7.44 -14.77
N GLN A 436 4.50 -6.33 -14.13
CA GLN A 436 3.99 -5.13 -14.82
C GLN A 436 5.10 -4.25 -15.41
N ARG A 437 6.38 -4.57 -15.25
CA ARG A 437 7.52 -3.80 -15.82
C ARG A 437 7.61 -3.86 -17.35
N THR A 438 6.94 -4.81 -17.98
CA THR A 438 6.90 -4.92 -19.45
C THR A 438 5.89 -3.98 -20.10
N LEU A 439 4.92 -3.44 -19.35
CA LEU A 439 3.86 -2.57 -19.90
C LEU A 439 4.08 -1.06 -19.69
N ASN A 440 5.03 -0.66 -18.83
CA ASN A 440 5.23 0.75 -18.47
C ASN A 440 6.61 1.32 -18.89
N ARG A 441 7.24 0.77 -19.91
CA ARG A 441 8.60 1.24 -20.32
C ARG A 441 8.61 2.49 -21.19
N GLU A 442 7.48 3.08 -21.56
CA GLU A 442 7.44 4.20 -22.52
C GLU A 442 6.53 5.39 -22.17
N GLU A 443 6.22 5.66 -20.91
CA GLU A 443 5.57 6.95 -20.62
C GLU A 443 6.29 7.73 -19.52
N PRO A 444 6.71 8.98 -19.79
CA PRO A 444 7.15 9.89 -18.74
C PRO A 444 5.97 10.12 -17.79
N VAL A 445 6.25 10.21 -16.48
CA VAL A 445 5.28 10.49 -15.42
C VAL A 445 4.36 11.61 -15.89
N MET A 446 3.20 11.26 -16.41
CA MET A 446 2.14 12.21 -16.67
C MET A 446 1.62 12.70 -15.34
N ILE A 447 1.86 13.97 -15.04
CA ILE A 447 1.08 14.70 -14.04
C ILE A 447 -0.33 14.80 -14.62
N VAL A 448 -1.13 13.77 -14.39
CA VAL A 448 -2.53 13.74 -14.83
C VAL A 448 -3.28 14.68 -13.91
N SER A 449 -3.86 15.71 -14.50
CA SER A 449 -4.82 16.57 -13.82
C SER A 449 -5.91 15.71 -13.16
N PRO A 450 -6.27 15.95 -11.88
CA PRO A 450 -7.32 15.19 -11.19
C PRO A 450 -8.74 15.40 -11.76
N TYR A 451 -8.85 16.07 -12.91
CA TYR A 451 -10.12 16.35 -13.59
C TYR A 451 -10.16 15.70 -14.98
N ARG A 452 -10.40 14.41 -15.02
CA ARG A 452 -11.11 13.78 -16.12
C ARG A 452 -12.58 13.63 -15.77
#